data_888369d184827ca69518aa48d4942d05
#
_entry.id   888369d184827ca69518aa48d4942d05
#
_cell.length_a   1.000
_cell.length_b   1.000
_cell.length_c   1.000
_cell.angle_alpha   90.00
_cell.angle_beta   90.00
_cell.angle_gamma   90.00
#
_symmetry.space_group_name_H-M   'P 1'
#
loop_
_entity.id
_entity.type
_entity.pdbx_description
1 polymer ?
#
loop_
_entity_poly.entity_id
_entity_poly.type
_entity_poly.pdbx_seq_one_letter_code
_entity_poly.pdbx_strand_id
1 'polypeptide(L)'
;MCRGGRVSAAMLIAAAFVVGCVGVAATPVRAADDEEARVLLFSGRDLWRNGAFAYGGLLVMPGGVDQDGIALKLMLAGGLYRYNAGSLGGQRVLGAETALIVMPGWRVKRGDLEVKVFFGFDAENHRLWPDDPANRLRGHSYGLRFATEFWFEPSATTMLAGDAALSSIATQQSLRLAFGWRMLDQFYFGPETQYFGSDGYRHWRLGGHFTALKTGDNEWLAAGGWVCDSDGRSSPYVRLGVTMRP
;
A
#
# COMPACT_ATOMS: atom_id res chain seq x y z
N MET A 1 -35.67 9.33 13.34
CA MET A 1 -35.72 10.79 13.64
C MET A 1 -34.30 11.31 13.75
N CYS A 2 -33.75 11.82 12.69
CA CYS A 2 -32.39 12.37 12.65
C CYS A 2 -32.47 13.87 12.96
N ARG A 3 -31.86 14.30 14.05
CA ARG A 3 -31.68 15.72 14.36
C ARG A 3 -30.50 16.26 13.58
N GLY A 4 -30.75 17.22 12.73
CA GLY A 4 -29.76 17.99 12.00
C GLY A 4 -28.93 18.86 12.95
N GLY A 5 -27.63 18.61 12.98
CA GLY A 5 -26.62 19.47 13.61
C GLY A 5 -25.92 20.33 12.56
N ARG A 6 -25.89 21.63 12.81
CA ARG A 6 -25.32 22.68 11.98
C ARG A 6 -23.84 22.40 11.62
N VAL A 7 -23.55 22.49 10.35
CA VAL A 7 -22.19 22.43 9.81
C VAL A 7 -21.49 23.75 10.17
N SER A 8 -20.60 23.72 11.14
CA SER A 8 -19.62 24.78 11.34
C SER A 8 -18.48 24.58 10.36
N ALA A 9 -18.25 25.57 9.53
CA ALA A 9 -17.12 25.66 8.63
C ALA A 9 -15.82 25.69 9.46
N ALA A 10 -15.16 24.53 9.60
CA ALA A 10 -13.84 24.41 10.20
C ALA A 10 -12.82 24.27 9.07
N MET A 11 -12.08 25.35 8.92
CA MET A 11 -10.81 25.58 8.28
C MET A 11 -10.10 24.31 7.79
N LEU A 12 -10.12 24.10 6.49
CA LEU A 12 -9.23 23.20 5.76
C LEU A 12 -7.82 23.78 5.83
N ILE A 13 -7.03 23.37 6.81
CA ILE A 13 -5.59 23.43 6.69
C ILE A 13 -5.20 22.25 5.80
N ALA A 14 -5.14 22.51 4.52
CA ALA A 14 -4.44 21.68 3.58
C ALA A 14 -2.96 21.77 3.94
N ALA A 15 -2.46 20.85 4.74
CA ALA A 15 -1.05 20.56 4.79
C ALA A 15 -0.67 19.99 3.43
N ALA A 16 -0.33 20.86 2.51
CA ALA A 16 0.34 20.51 1.27
C ALA A 16 1.70 19.93 1.68
N PHE A 17 1.76 18.63 1.93
CA PHE A 17 2.99 17.89 1.82
C PHE A 17 3.31 17.85 0.32
N VAL A 18 3.97 18.89 -0.14
CA VAL A 18 4.79 18.86 -1.33
C VAL A 18 5.92 17.87 -1.00
N VAL A 19 5.65 16.59 -1.17
CA VAL A 19 6.74 15.67 -1.51
C VAL A 19 7.16 16.15 -2.88
N GLY A 20 8.18 17.03 -2.88
CA GLY A 20 8.88 17.37 -4.09
C GLY A 20 9.18 16.05 -4.78
N CYS A 21 8.64 15.86 -5.97
CA CYS A 21 9.28 14.98 -6.92
C CYS A 21 10.73 15.46 -6.94
N VAL A 22 11.60 14.80 -6.21
CA VAL A 22 13.00 14.77 -6.58
C VAL A 22 12.92 14.11 -7.93
N GLY A 23 12.81 14.94 -8.96
CA GLY A 23 13.15 14.58 -10.30
C GLY A 23 14.61 14.17 -10.24
N VAL A 24 14.87 12.92 -9.91
CA VAL A 24 16.07 12.27 -10.39
C VAL A 24 15.86 12.34 -11.91
N ALA A 25 16.47 13.35 -12.52
CA ALA A 25 16.71 13.34 -13.93
C ALA A 25 17.55 12.08 -14.18
N ALA A 26 16.86 10.96 -14.36
CA ALA A 26 17.45 9.79 -14.95
C ALA A 26 17.84 10.27 -16.34
N THR A 27 19.11 10.65 -16.50
CA THR A 27 19.70 10.66 -17.82
C THR A 27 19.36 9.31 -18.41
N PRO A 28 18.74 9.24 -19.62
CA PRO A 28 18.53 7.97 -20.26
C PRO A 28 19.93 7.39 -20.52
N VAL A 29 20.36 6.48 -19.67
CA VAL A 29 21.40 5.53 -20.02
C VAL A 29 20.71 4.69 -21.08
N ARG A 30 21.01 5.01 -22.31
CA ARG A 30 20.61 4.23 -23.47
C ARG A 30 21.32 2.89 -23.29
N ALA A 31 20.62 1.94 -22.69
CA ALA A 31 21.05 0.57 -22.61
C ALA A 31 21.12 0.07 -24.05
N ALA A 32 22.35 -0.10 -24.51
CA ALA A 32 22.63 -0.99 -25.60
C ALA A 32 22.39 -2.41 -25.07
N ASP A 33 21.70 -3.20 -25.90
CA ASP A 33 21.43 -4.62 -25.77
C ASP A 33 20.35 -5.02 -24.74
N ASP A 34 19.52 -6.01 -25.10
CA ASP A 34 18.42 -6.68 -24.40
C ASP A 34 18.76 -7.13 -22.96
N GLU A 35 19.22 -6.22 -22.10
CA GLU A 35 19.49 -6.52 -20.71
C GLU A 35 18.15 -6.59 -19.97
N GLU A 36 17.75 -7.78 -19.65
CA GLU A 36 16.55 -8.10 -18.91
C GLU A 36 16.45 -7.21 -17.66
N ALA A 37 15.39 -6.41 -17.55
CA ALA A 37 15.20 -5.50 -16.42
C ALA A 37 15.34 -6.26 -15.08
N ARG A 38 16.15 -5.73 -14.17
CA ARG A 38 16.45 -6.36 -12.85
C ARG A 38 15.88 -5.59 -11.69
N VAL A 39 15.33 -4.43 -11.96
CA VAL A 39 14.79 -3.53 -10.93
C VAL A 39 13.39 -3.10 -11.35
N LEU A 40 12.47 -3.13 -10.39
CA LEU A 40 11.17 -2.47 -10.50
C LEU A 40 11.10 -1.37 -9.45
N LEU A 41 10.74 -0.17 -9.86
CA LEU A 41 10.39 0.92 -8.96
C LEU A 41 8.88 0.91 -8.76
N PHE A 42 8.42 1.14 -7.55
CA PHE A 42 6.99 1.24 -7.28
C PHE A 42 6.68 2.37 -6.31
N SER A 43 5.53 3.00 -6.48
CA SER A 43 5.03 3.97 -5.52
C SER A 43 3.50 3.96 -5.51
N GLY A 44 2.92 4.50 -4.43
CA GLY A 44 1.48 4.63 -4.34
C GLY A 44 1.03 5.55 -3.22
N ARG A 45 -0.26 5.84 -3.27
CA ARG A 45 -0.98 6.65 -2.28
C ARG A 45 -2.29 5.97 -1.93
N ASP A 46 -2.67 6.11 -0.68
CA ASP A 46 -3.89 5.54 -0.12
C ASP A 46 -4.58 6.59 0.75
N LEU A 47 -5.80 6.93 0.44
CA LEU A 47 -6.54 8.03 1.04
C LEU A 47 -7.91 7.56 1.50
N TRP A 48 -8.25 7.84 2.75
CA TRP A 48 -9.60 7.71 3.28
C TRP A 48 -9.83 8.74 4.40
N ARG A 49 -11.04 8.85 4.90
CA ARG A 49 -11.42 9.89 5.88
C ARG A 49 -10.48 9.98 7.09
N ASN A 50 -9.98 8.86 7.57
CA ASN A 50 -9.19 8.78 8.80
C ASN A 50 -7.70 8.52 8.56
N GLY A 51 -7.25 8.50 7.30
CA GLY A 51 -5.86 8.28 6.97
C GLY A 51 -5.48 8.71 5.57
N ALA A 52 -4.23 9.07 5.43
CA ALA A 52 -3.59 9.40 4.17
C ALA A 52 -2.17 8.85 4.22
N PHE A 53 -1.84 7.91 3.35
CA PHE A 53 -0.54 7.25 3.30
C PHE A 53 0.06 7.35 1.91
N ALA A 54 1.38 7.40 1.86
CA ALA A 54 2.16 7.25 0.64
C ALA A 54 3.29 6.25 0.90
N TYR A 55 3.66 5.53 -0.14
CA TYR A 55 4.78 4.62 -0.10
C TYR A 55 5.55 4.66 -1.42
N GLY A 56 6.79 4.27 -1.38
CA GLY A 56 7.64 4.08 -2.55
C GLY A 56 8.76 3.10 -2.23
N GLY A 57 9.26 2.45 -3.25
CA GLY A 57 10.29 1.45 -3.06
C GLY A 57 10.81 0.87 -4.35
N LEU A 58 11.65 -0.12 -4.19
CA LEU A 58 12.23 -0.88 -5.28
C LEU A 58 12.21 -2.37 -4.98
N LEU A 59 12.08 -3.15 -6.03
CA LEU A 59 12.20 -4.59 -6.03
C LEU A 59 13.36 -4.96 -6.95
N VAL A 60 14.43 -5.51 -6.38
CA VAL A 60 15.63 -5.97 -7.10
C VAL A 60 15.54 -7.47 -7.29
N MET A 61 15.67 -7.92 -8.53
CA MET A 61 15.68 -9.33 -8.93
C MET A 61 16.93 -9.59 -9.77
N PRO A 62 18.04 -10.03 -9.17
CA PRO A 62 19.34 -10.14 -9.88
C PRO A 62 19.31 -11.07 -11.09
N GLY A 63 18.42 -12.05 -11.11
CA GLY A 63 18.21 -12.97 -12.24
C GLY A 63 17.30 -12.42 -13.35
N GLY A 64 16.73 -11.21 -13.17
CA GLY A 64 15.75 -10.62 -14.08
C GLY A 64 14.33 -10.64 -13.52
N VAL A 65 13.53 -9.63 -13.91
CA VAL A 65 12.14 -9.45 -13.39
C VAL A 65 11.18 -10.54 -13.91
N ASP A 66 11.54 -11.25 -14.95
CA ASP A 66 10.72 -12.31 -15.53
C ASP A 66 11.23 -13.73 -15.19
N GLN A 67 12.32 -13.84 -14.42
CA GLN A 67 12.94 -15.11 -14.02
C GLN A 67 12.56 -15.50 -12.57
N ASP A 68 12.60 -16.81 -12.29
CA ASP A 68 12.55 -17.32 -10.92
C ASP A 68 13.83 -16.93 -10.19
N GLY A 69 13.73 -16.69 -8.89
CA GLY A 69 14.94 -16.45 -8.13
C GLY A 69 14.79 -15.51 -6.95
N ILE A 70 15.94 -15.10 -6.47
CA ILE A 70 16.05 -14.17 -5.33
C ILE A 70 15.44 -12.82 -5.70
N ALA A 71 14.73 -12.26 -4.75
CA ALA A 71 14.18 -10.91 -4.82
C ALA A 71 14.52 -10.16 -3.53
N LEU A 72 14.78 -8.86 -3.63
CA LEU A 72 14.96 -7.96 -2.49
C LEU A 72 13.99 -6.80 -2.62
N LYS A 73 13.08 -6.67 -1.67
CA LYS A 73 12.12 -5.57 -1.59
C LYS A 73 12.57 -4.55 -0.55
N LEU A 74 12.73 -3.30 -0.98
CA LEU A 74 13.00 -2.15 -0.12
C LEU A 74 11.83 -1.19 -0.26
N MET A 75 11.25 -0.74 0.87
CA MET A 75 10.11 0.17 0.84
C MET A 75 10.22 1.21 1.96
N LEU A 76 9.92 2.44 1.61
CA LEU A 76 9.65 3.55 2.54
C LEU A 76 8.16 3.85 2.47
N ALA A 77 7.55 4.04 3.63
CA ALA A 77 6.16 4.47 3.72
C ALA A 77 6.02 5.56 4.78
N GLY A 78 4.98 6.36 4.63
CA GLY A 78 4.64 7.36 5.63
C GLY A 78 3.24 7.87 5.44
N GLY A 79 2.65 8.38 6.51
CA GLY A 79 1.30 8.88 6.44
C GLY A 79 0.80 9.49 7.72
N LEU A 80 -0.44 9.93 7.64
CA LEU A 80 -1.20 10.51 8.74
C LEU A 80 -2.45 9.65 8.98
N TYR A 81 -2.77 9.43 10.24
CA TYR A 81 -4.00 8.75 10.62
C TYR A 81 -4.66 9.40 11.84
N ARG A 82 -5.93 9.12 12.08
CA ARG A 82 -6.70 9.68 13.18
C ARG A 82 -7.49 8.60 13.87
N TYR A 83 -7.44 8.61 15.19
CA TYR A 83 -8.23 7.71 16.04
C TYR A 83 -8.75 8.43 17.28
N ASN A 84 -9.67 7.81 18.01
CA ASN A 84 -10.15 8.31 19.30
C ASN A 84 -9.47 7.52 20.40
N ALA A 85 -8.67 8.18 21.23
CA ALA A 85 -7.93 7.55 22.31
C ALA A 85 -8.81 7.34 23.55
N GLY A 86 -9.13 6.08 23.87
CA GLY A 86 -9.87 5.75 25.08
C GLY A 86 -9.14 6.17 26.36
N SER A 87 -7.81 6.06 26.39
CA SER A 87 -6.92 6.53 27.45
C SER A 87 -7.01 8.04 27.75
N LEU A 88 -7.41 8.82 26.73
CA LEU A 88 -7.58 10.28 26.82
C LEU A 88 -9.07 10.69 26.85
N GLY A 89 -9.96 9.81 27.38
CA GLY A 89 -11.37 10.11 27.46
C GLY A 89 -12.09 10.21 26.11
N GLY A 90 -11.59 9.56 25.07
CA GLY A 90 -12.16 9.60 23.72
C GLY A 90 -11.68 10.79 22.89
N GLN A 91 -10.66 11.51 23.33
CA GLN A 91 -10.08 12.62 22.58
C GLN A 91 -9.53 12.13 21.24
N ARG A 92 -9.70 12.94 20.20
CA ARG A 92 -9.17 12.67 18.86
C ARG A 92 -7.67 12.92 18.81
N VAL A 93 -6.91 11.90 18.44
CA VAL A 93 -5.45 11.93 18.25
C VAL A 93 -5.13 11.89 16.76
N LEU A 94 -4.19 12.73 16.34
CA LEU A 94 -3.54 12.66 15.05
C LEU A 94 -2.21 11.93 15.21
N GLY A 95 -2.02 10.83 14.46
CA GLY A 95 -0.76 10.11 14.35
C GLY A 95 -0.08 10.41 13.02
N ALA A 96 1.24 10.58 13.07
CA ALA A 96 2.09 10.54 11.89
C ALA A 96 3.00 9.31 11.97
N GLU A 97 3.03 8.55 10.90
CA GLU A 97 3.83 7.33 10.76
C GLU A 97 4.91 7.50 9.70
N THR A 98 6.08 6.94 9.96
CA THR A 98 7.10 6.67 8.95
C THR A 98 7.60 5.24 9.13
N ALA A 99 7.80 4.51 8.03
CA ALA A 99 8.23 3.13 8.05
C ALA A 99 9.33 2.86 7.02
N LEU A 100 10.29 2.02 7.40
CA LEU A 100 11.30 1.44 6.52
C LEU A 100 11.16 -0.09 6.55
N ILE A 101 11.04 -0.71 5.39
CA ILE A 101 10.84 -2.15 5.25
C ILE A 101 11.91 -2.71 4.32
N VAL A 102 12.61 -3.75 4.77
CA VAL A 102 13.67 -4.44 4.03
C VAL A 102 13.40 -5.93 4.07
N MET A 103 13.08 -6.53 2.92
CA MET A 103 12.69 -7.93 2.85
C MET A 103 13.37 -8.64 1.69
N PRO A 104 14.37 -9.50 1.94
CA PRO A 104 14.74 -10.55 1.00
C PRO A 104 13.58 -11.51 0.78
N GLY A 105 13.56 -12.14 -0.39
CA GLY A 105 12.49 -13.06 -0.76
C GLY A 105 12.83 -13.90 -1.97
N TRP A 106 11.83 -14.60 -2.44
CA TRP A 106 11.91 -15.46 -3.61
C TRP A 106 10.69 -15.30 -4.50
N ARG A 107 10.93 -15.23 -5.79
CA ARG A 107 9.90 -15.20 -6.84
C ARG A 107 9.86 -16.54 -7.57
N VAL A 108 8.66 -17.02 -7.81
CA VAL A 108 8.38 -18.21 -8.63
C VAL A 108 7.32 -17.84 -9.66
N LYS A 109 7.57 -18.18 -10.92
CA LYS A 109 6.59 -18.08 -12.00
C LYS A 109 6.38 -19.46 -12.63
N ARG A 110 5.12 -19.88 -12.75
CA ARG A 110 4.71 -21.15 -13.37
C ARG A 110 3.53 -20.88 -14.30
N GLY A 111 3.83 -20.79 -15.59
CA GLY A 111 2.83 -20.38 -16.58
C GLY A 111 2.29 -18.99 -16.26
N ASP A 112 0.98 -18.92 -16.08
CA ASP A 112 0.25 -17.68 -15.80
C ASP A 112 0.16 -17.33 -14.30
N LEU A 113 0.78 -18.12 -13.41
CA LEU A 113 0.87 -17.88 -11.98
C LEU A 113 2.25 -17.32 -11.60
N GLU A 114 2.27 -16.18 -10.95
CA GLU A 114 3.44 -15.60 -10.29
C GLU A 114 3.19 -15.49 -8.77
N VAL A 115 4.15 -15.94 -7.99
CA VAL A 115 4.14 -15.83 -6.53
C VAL A 115 5.47 -15.25 -6.06
N LYS A 116 5.40 -14.29 -5.14
CA LYS A 116 6.55 -13.76 -4.41
C LYS A 116 6.34 -13.96 -2.93
N VAL A 117 7.36 -14.42 -2.23
CA VAL A 117 7.36 -14.57 -0.77
C VAL A 117 8.54 -13.81 -0.20
N PHE A 118 8.31 -13.04 0.84
CA PHE A 118 9.29 -12.18 1.48
C PHE A 118 9.30 -12.39 2.97
N PHE A 119 10.49 -12.31 3.57
CA PHE A 119 10.66 -12.27 5.01
C PHE A 119 11.81 -11.31 5.36
N GLY A 120 11.59 -10.42 6.33
CA GLY A 120 12.63 -9.45 6.68
C GLY A 120 12.23 -8.58 7.86
N PHE A 121 12.73 -7.36 7.84
CA PHE A 121 12.61 -6.41 8.94
C PHE A 121 11.77 -5.21 8.55
N ASP A 122 11.03 -4.68 9.52
CA ASP A 122 10.42 -3.37 9.47
C ASP A 122 10.80 -2.52 10.69
N ALA A 123 10.87 -1.22 10.45
CA ALA A 123 11.12 -0.21 11.45
C ALA A 123 10.08 0.90 11.26
N GLU A 124 9.35 1.21 12.30
CA GLU A 124 8.30 2.22 12.29
C GLU A 124 8.58 3.29 13.34
N ASN A 125 8.15 4.52 13.06
CA ASN A 125 8.15 5.60 14.03
C ASN A 125 6.82 6.33 13.98
N HIS A 126 6.14 6.39 15.12
CA HIS A 126 4.85 7.05 15.27
C HIS A 126 4.95 8.25 16.21
N ARG A 127 4.52 9.41 15.73
CA ARG A 127 4.36 10.63 16.52
C ARG A 127 2.89 10.93 16.69
N LEU A 128 2.44 11.19 17.91
CA LEU A 128 1.04 11.36 18.28
C LEU A 128 0.77 12.77 18.81
N TRP A 129 -0.34 13.39 18.41
CA TRP A 129 -0.82 14.69 18.86
C TRP A 129 -2.31 14.66 19.18
N PRO A 130 -2.73 14.88 20.43
CA PRO A 130 -1.89 14.91 21.63
C PRO A 130 -1.15 13.61 21.87
N ASP A 131 -0.11 13.65 22.70
CA ASP A 131 0.63 12.44 23.08
C ASP A 131 -0.30 11.44 23.80
N ASP A 132 -0.26 10.18 23.36
CA ASP A 132 -1.03 9.07 23.95
C ASP A 132 -0.07 7.99 24.48
N PRO A 133 0.34 8.07 25.75
CA PRO A 133 1.29 7.11 26.32
C PRO A 133 0.81 5.66 26.35
N ALA A 134 -0.51 5.43 26.26
CA ALA A 134 -1.09 4.09 26.26
C ALA A 134 -1.03 3.43 24.85
N ASN A 135 -0.76 4.19 23.81
CA ASN A 135 -0.65 3.64 22.46
C ASN A 135 0.69 2.92 22.27
N ARG A 136 0.64 1.63 21.99
CA ARG A 136 1.84 0.78 21.79
C ARG A 136 2.69 1.14 20.59
N LEU A 137 2.11 1.82 19.59
CA LEU A 137 2.84 2.28 18.40
C LEU A 137 3.63 3.56 18.64
N ARG A 138 3.45 4.23 19.78
CA ARG A 138 4.12 5.49 20.10
C ARG A 138 5.63 5.35 20.07
N GLY A 139 6.32 6.23 19.29
CA GLY A 139 7.77 6.24 19.17
C GLY A 139 8.31 5.26 18.13
N HIS A 140 9.49 4.73 18.39
CA HIS A 140 10.18 3.79 17.49
C HIS A 140 9.84 2.35 17.83
N SER A 141 9.53 1.56 16.80
CA SER A 141 9.28 0.13 16.90
C SER A 141 10.07 -0.60 15.81
N TYR A 142 10.55 -1.79 16.13
CA TYR A 142 11.29 -2.65 15.21
C TYR A 142 10.66 -4.04 15.22
N GLY A 143 10.53 -4.66 14.08
CA GLY A 143 9.87 -5.93 13.97
C GLY A 143 10.35 -6.81 12.82
N LEU A 144 9.79 -8.01 12.80
CA LEU A 144 9.89 -8.96 11.70
C LEU A 144 8.63 -8.86 10.86
N ARG A 145 8.80 -8.88 9.54
CA ARG A 145 7.69 -8.87 8.58
C ARG A 145 7.78 -10.06 7.64
N PHE A 146 6.65 -10.71 7.45
CA PHE A 146 6.42 -11.68 6.39
C PHE A 146 5.43 -11.08 5.39
N ALA A 147 5.68 -11.30 4.09
CA ALA A 147 4.74 -10.88 3.05
C ALA A 147 4.70 -11.87 1.89
N THR A 148 3.56 -11.96 1.25
CA THR A 148 3.38 -12.72 0.01
C THR A 148 2.57 -11.90 -0.97
N GLU A 149 2.88 -12.05 -2.25
CA GLU A 149 2.16 -11.44 -3.37
C GLU A 149 1.92 -12.53 -4.40
N PHE A 150 0.76 -12.52 -5.03
CA PHE A 150 0.51 -13.39 -6.18
C PHE A 150 -0.23 -12.65 -7.28
N TRP A 151 0.01 -13.11 -8.51
CA TRP A 151 -0.70 -12.74 -9.72
C TRP A 151 -1.00 -14.00 -10.51
N PHE A 152 -2.24 -14.17 -10.94
CA PHE A 152 -2.68 -15.33 -11.69
C PHE A 152 -3.64 -14.91 -12.81
N GLU A 153 -3.38 -15.36 -14.03
CA GLU A 153 -4.24 -15.16 -15.19
C GLU A 153 -4.87 -16.51 -15.59
N PRO A 154 -5.99 -16.94 -14.95
CA PRO A 154 -6.62 -18.23 -15.24
C PRO A 154 -7.13 -18.33 -16.68
N SER A 155 -7.28 -17.22 -17.37
CA SER A 155 -7.61 -17.13 -18.78
C SER A 155 -7.06 -15.86 -19.41
N ALA A 156 -7.07 -15.78 -20.73
CA ALA A 156 -6.64 -14.57 -21.46
C ALA A 156 -7.45 -13.32 -21.10
N THR A 157 -8.62 -13.47 -20.49
CA THR A 157 -9.56 -12.37 -20.21
C THR A 157 -9.77 -12.10 -18.71
N THR A 158 -9.17 -12.89 -17.82
CA THR A 158 -9.40 -12.75 -16.38
C THR A 158 -8.08 -12.77 -15.60
N MET A 159 -8.06 -12.07 -14.47
CA MET A 159 -6.96 -12.10 -13.53
C MET A 159 -7.45 -12.25 -12.10
N LEU A 160 -6.62 -12.83 -11.25
CA LEU A 160 -6.73 -12.86 -9.80
C LEU A 160 -5.40 -12.40 -9.21
N ALA A 161 -5.44 -11.42 -8.35
CA ALA A 161 -4.25 -10.92 -7.67
C ALA A 161 -4.50 -10.77 -6.18
N GLY A 162 -3.45 -10.90 -5.40
CA GLY A 162 -3.55 -10.66 -3.97
C GLY A 162 -2.20 -10.43 -3.34
N ASP A 163 -2.25 -9.86 -2.15
CA ASP A 163 -1.11 -9.69 -1.27
C ASP A 163 -1.55 -9.86 0.18
N ALA A 164 -0.66 -10.40 0.99
CA ALA A 164 -0.83 -10.50 2.43
C ALA A 164 0.48 -10.13 3.12
N ALA A 165 0.39 -9.50 4.28
CA ALA A 165 1.55 -9.24 5.12
C ALA A 165 1.21 -9.36 6.60
N LEU A 166 2.20 -9.80 7.37
CA LEU A 166 2.16 -9.90 8.82
C LEU A 166 3.40 -9.20 9.38
N SER A 167 3.24 -8.37 10.41
CA SER A 167 4.34 -7.77 11.15
C SER A 167 4.21 -8.07 12.64
N SER A 168 5.34 -8.26 13.30
CA SER A 168 5.38 -8.38 14.76
C SER A 168 5.17 -7.04 15.47
N ILE A 169 5.28 -5.90 14.77
CA ILE A 169 4.95 -4.59 15.32
C ILE A 169 3.44 -4.50 15.48
N ALA A 170 2.96 -4.35 16.73
CA ALA A 170 1.54 -4.24 17.07
C ALA A 170 0.65 -5.29 16.38
N THR A 171 1.17 -6.48 16.14
CA THR A 171 0.45 -7.59 15.47
C THR A 171 -0.23 -7.19 14.16
N GLN A 172 0.44 -6.33 13.39
CA GLN A 172 -0.12 -5.84 12.12
C GLN A 172 -0.33 -6.97 11.13
N GLN A 173 -1.46 -6.93 10.45
CA GLN A 173 -1.81 -7.87 9.38
C GLN A 173 -2.57 -7.14 8.28
N SER A 174 -2.28 -7.51 7.04
CA SER A 174 -2.98 -7.00 5.88
C SER A 174 -3.26 -8.12 4.88
N LEU A 175 -4.38 -7.98 4.18
CA LEU A 175 -4.77 -8.87 3.10
C LEU A 175 -5.48 -8.04 2.03
N ARG A 176 -5.15 -8.28 0.77
CA ARG A 176 -5.87 -7.77 -0.39
C ARG A 176 -6.13 -8.90 -1.37
N LEU A 177 -7.32 -8.91 -1.95
CA LEU A 177 -7.71 -9.79 -3.05
C LEU A 177 -8.43 -8.95 -4.10
N ALA A 178 -8.07 -9.16 -5.36
CA ALA A 178 -8.64 -8.48 -6.51
C ALA A 178 -8.91 -9.49 -7.61
N PHE A 179 -10.09 -9.42 -8.20
CA PHE A 179 -10.47 -10.16 -9.40
C PHE A 179 -10.79 -9.17 -10.52
N GLY A 180 -10.31 -9.41 -11.74
CA GLY A 180 -10.51 -8.49 -12.85
C GLY A 180 -10.81 -9.19 -14.16
N TRP A 181 -11.63 -8.52 -14.96
CA TRP A 181 -11.83 -8.81 -16.38
C TRP A 181 -10.97 -7.90 -17.23
N ARG A 182 -10.35 -8.45 -18.27
CA ARG A 182 -9.57 -7.66 -19.24
C ARG A 182 -10.51 -6.78 -20.06
N MET A 183 -10.23 -5.50 -20.07
CA MET A 183 -10.98 -4.47 -20.76
C MET A 183 -10.12 -3.87 -21.87
N LEU A 184 -10.68 -3.74 -23.08
CA LEU A 184 -10.01 -3.13 -24.24
C LEU A 184 -8.62 -3.73 -24.55
N ASP A 185 -8.32 -4.93 -24.11
CA ASP A 185 -7.01 -5.60 -24.18
C ASP A 185 -5.86 -4.82 -23.51
N GLN A 186 -6.18 -3.80 -22.69
CA GLN A 186 -5.20 -2.85 -22.14
C GLN A 186 -5.05 -2.94 -20.62
N PHE A 187 -6.11 -3.26 -19.88
CA PHE A 187 -6.12 -3.26 -18.42
C PHE A 187 -7.16 -4.22 -17.85
N TYR A 188 -7.07 -4.50 -16.57
CA TYR A 188 -8.08 -5.27 -15.84
C TYR A 188 -8.93 -4.34 -14.95
N PHE A 189 -10.23 -4.61 -14.92
CA PHE A 189 -11.19 -3.92 -14.07
C PHE A 189 -12.07 -4.94 -13.34
N GLY A 190 -12.33 -4.73 -12.05
CA GLY A 190 -13.18 -5.62 -11.29
C GLY A 190 -13.25 -5.33 -9.80
N PRO A 191 -13.86 -6.22 -9.01
CA PRO A 191 -13.97 -6.08 -7.56
C PRO A 191 -12.64 -6.28 -6.84
N GLU A 192 -12.50 -5.55 -5.73
CA GLU A 192 -11.39 -5.67 -4.80
C GLU A 192 -11.88 -5.63 -3.36
N THR A 193 -11.30 -6.47 -2.52
CA THR A 193 -11.48 -6.42 -1.08
C THR A 193 -10.14 -6.31 -0.37
N GLN A 194 -10.12 -5.60 0.76
CA GLN A 194 -8.94 -5.45 1.59
C GLN A 194 -9.32 -5.56 3.06
N TYR A 195 -8.40 -6.10 3.83
CA TYR A 195 -8.42 -6.12 5.29
C TYR A 195 -7.12 -5.56 5.82
N PHE A 196 -7.20 -4.77 6.87
CA PHE A 196 -6.07 -4.36 7.68
C PHE A 196 -6.44 -4.49 9.15
N GLY A 197 -5.51 -5.03 9.95
CA GLY A 197 -5.63 -5.14 11.40
C GLY A 197 -4.31 -4.78 12.08
N SER A 198 -4.42 -4.18 13.24
CA SER A 198 -3.33 -3.87 14.18
C SER A 198 -3.90 -3.95 15.59
N ASP A 199 -3.08 -3.92 16.64
CA ASP A 199 -3.55 -3.92 18.03
C ASP A 199 -4.65 -2.86 18.25
N GLY A 200 -5.87 -3.32 18.53
CA GLY A 200 -7.01 -2.45 18.81
C GLY A 200 -7.69 -1.76 17.64
N TYR A 201 -7.19 -1.89 16.42
CA TYR A 201 -7.78 -1.29 15.23
C TYR A 201 -7.85 -2.27 14.07
N ARG A 202 -8.95 -2.25 13.31
CA ARG A 202 -9.12 -3.02 12.07
C ARG A 202 -10.07 -2.30 11.13
N HIS A 203 -9.85 -2.51 9.84
CA HIS A 203 -10.80 -2.06 8.84
C HIS A 203 -10.92 -3.05 7.68
N TRP A 204 -12.08 -3.03 7.06
CA TRP A 204 -12.39 -3.72 5.83
C TRP A 204 -12.70 -2.73 4.74
N ARG A 205 -12.29 -3.04 3.52
CA ARG A 205 -12.60 -2.27 2.33
C ARG A 205 -13.21 -3.17 1.28
N LEU A 206 -14.19 -2.63 0.57
CA LEU A 206 -14.81 -3.25 -0.59
C LEU A 206 -14.94 -2.20 -1.68
N GLY A 207 -14.53 -2.53 -2.90
CA GLY A 207 -14.58 -1.59 -4.01
C GLY A 207 -14.26 -2.21 -5.33
N GLY A 208 -13.89 -1.37 -6.27
CA GLY A 208 -13.40 -1.74 -7.58
C GLY A 208 -11.94 -1.33 -7.76
N HIS A 209 -11.26 -2.03 -8.62
CA HIS A 209 -9.91 -1.70 -9.04
C HIS A 209 -9.80 -1.64 -10.56
N PHE A 210 -8.80 -0.89 -10.97
CA PHE A 210 -8.30 -0.79 -12.32
C PHE A 210 -6.80 -1.03 -12.23
N THR A 211 -6.25 -1.98 -12.97
CA THR A 211 -4.85 -2.38 -12.84
C THR A 211 -4.25 -2.84 -14.16
N ALA A 212 -2.91 -2.88 -14.23
CA ALA A 212 -2.11 -3.28 -15.37
C ALA A 212 -2.26 -2.40 -16.63
N LEU A 213 -2.74 -1.15 -16.49
CA LEU A 213 -2.68 -0.19 -17.59
C LEU A 213 -1.23 0.24 -17.81
N LYS A 214 -0.69 -0.09 -18.97
CA LYS A 214 0.68 0.28 -19.34
C LYS A 214 0.71 1.54 -20.18
N THR A 215 1.57 2.48 -19.80
CA THR A 215 1.89 3.68 -20.58
C THR A 215 3.42 3.86 -20.62
N GLY A 216 4.07 3.46 -21.72
CA GLY A 216 5.51 3.30 -21.76
C GLY A 216 5.98 2.28 -20.72
N ASP A 217 6.98 2.65 -19.93
CA ASP A 217 7.57 1.79 -18.89
C ASP A 217 6.77 1.78 -17.57
N ASN A 218 5.66 2.51 -17.53
CA ASN A 218 4.83 2.62 -16.33
C ASN A 218 3.61 1.71 -16.42
N GLU A 219 3.33 1.01 -15.32
CA GLU A 219 2.12 0.25 -15.11
C GLU A 219 1.31 0.87 -13.95
N TRP A 220 0.07 1.25 -14.24
CA TRP A 220 -0.80 1.99 -13.33
C TRP A 220 -1.81 1.09 -12.63
N LEU A 221 -2.10 1.46 -11.39
CA LEU A 221 -3.16 0.90 -10.57
C LEU A 221 -3.97 2.04 -9.98
N ALA A 222 -5.30 1.91 -10.03
CA ALA A 222 -6.24 2.74 -9.27
C ALA A 222 -7.29 1.83 -8.62
N ALA A 223 -7.73 2.18 -7.42
CA ALA A 223 -8.83 1.50 -6.76
C ALA A 223 -9.65 2.50 -5.96
N GLY A 224 -10.92 2.19 -5.74
CA GLY A 224 -11.80 3.00 -4.94
C GLY A 224 -13.04 2.25 -4.52
N GLY A 225 -13.64 2.70 -3.42
CA GLY A 225 -14.79 2.03 -2.83
C GLY A 225 -15.09 2.55 -1.44
N TRP A 226 -15.50 1.65 -0.57
CA TRP A 226 -15.94 1.97 0.77
C TRP A 226 -15.11 1.24 1.83
N VAL A 227 -14.74 1.94 2.90
CA VAL A 227 -14.05 1.41 4.07
C VAL A 227 -14.96 1.46 5.29
N CYS A 228 -14.96 0.37 6.09
CA CYS A 228 -15.62 0.29 7.39
C CYS A 228 -14.57 -0.11 8.43
N ASP A 229 -14.50 0.60 9.55
CA ASP A 229 -13.53 0.35 10.62
C ASP A 229 -14.18 -0.19 11.91
N SER A 230 -13.34 -0.66 12.84
CA SER A 230 -13.75 -1.22 14.14
C SER A 230 -14.42 -0.20 15.06
N ASP A 231 -14.24 1.11 14.79
CA ASP A 231 -14.90 2.18 15.56
C ASP A 231 -16.31 2.48 15.01
N GLY A 232 -16.85 1.66 14.12
CA GLY A 232 -18.16 1.83 13.50
C GLY A 232 -18.23 2.98 12.49
N ARG A 233 -17.09 3.45 12.01
CA ARG A 233 -17.01 4.56 11.02
C ARG A 233 -16.88 4.00 9.61
N SER A 234 -17.51 4.69 8.67
CA SER A 234 -17.41 4.33 7.27
C SER A 234 -17.14 5.56 6.41
N SER A 235 -16.43 5.38 5.29
CA SER A 235 -16.12 6.45 4.35
C SER A 235 -15.67 5.89 2.99
N PRO A 236 -15.68 6.70 1.92
CA PRO A 236 -15.00 6.33 0.70
C PRO A 236 -13.48 6.24 0.92
N TYR A 237 -12.83 5.45 0.07
CA TYR A 237 -11.38 5.42 -0.07
C TYR A 237 -10.97 5.51 -1.55
N VAL A 238 -9.75 5.96 -1.78
CA VAL A 238 -9.09 5.96 -3.10
C VAL A 238 -7.65 5.51 -2.89
N ARG A 239 -7.18 4.63 -3.79
CA ARG A 239 -5.79 4.19 -3.87
C ARG A 239 -5.28 4.36 -5.29
N LEU A 240 -4.07 4.88 -5.42
CA LEU A 240 -3.35 5.03 -6.68
C LEU A 240 -1.97 4.40 -6.54
N GLY A 241 -1.49 3.77 -7.59
CA GLY A 241 -0.16 3.18 -7.61
C GLY A 241 0.42 3.20 -9.02
N VAL A 242 1.74 3.16 -9.07
CA VAL A 242 2.51 3.01 -10.30
C VAL A 242 3.71 2.12 -10.05
N THR A 243 3.97 1.24 -10.99
CA THR A 243 5.20 0.45 -11.08
C THR A 243 5.92 0.85 -12.36
N MET A 244 7.23 1.02 -12.29
CA MET A 244 8.08 1.42 -13.43
C MET A 244 9.18 0.38 -13.61
N ARG A 245 9.45 0.04 -14.85
CA ARG A 245 10.64 -0.73 -15.32
C ARG A 245 11.62 0.27 -15.92
N PRO A 246 12.70 0.65 -15.19
CA PRO A 246 13.70 1.61 -15.70
C PRO A 246 14.59 0.96 -16.76
#